data_30e0b9e79e1e7cc6d5bd353449c79a86
#
_entry.id   30e0b9e79e1e7cc6d5bd353449c79a86
#
_cell.length_a   1.000
_cell.length_b   1.000
_cell.length_c   1.000
_cell.angle_alpha   90.00
_cell.angle_beta   90.00
_cell.angle_gamma   90.00
#
_symmetry.space_group_name_H-M   'P 1'
#
loop_
_entity.id
_entity.type
_entity.pdbx_description
1 polymer ?
#
loop_
_entity_poly.entity_id
_entity_poly.type
_entity_poly.pdbx_seq_one_letter_code
_entity_poly.pdbx_strand_id
1 'polypeptide(L)'
;MLRRIDLRGFTGDLSDVLPRPETPTGGPVDVVRDILVTVAERGDAAVREYTSRFDGVELDSLVVADAELAAAVERAACYVPGGRAVYPSTVLMTAVPARVAGVEQIVVCVPPGPDGKVPDIVLAAAKIAGAHEVVSVGGAQAIGAVAHGTESIRPVDVIVGPGNIYVALAKQEVAGTVGVPSSFAGPSEVVVVADGTDPADFAAVDVILQAEHGPDGLAWFVTWNDAFADEVTASIERLVADAPRRAEIESTLGTSGMVVVTDSPEQAMAVSNFIAPEHLEIQTADNEALVAMVRNAGAVFCGRYAPASLGDYVAGPSHVLPTNGTARFASALTVHDFMKDVHIVFVEQAGLEAMGDAVETLAGAEGLDAHAASIRLRRGAER
;
A
#
# COMPACT_ATOMS: atom_id res chain seq x y z
N MET A 1 18.50 -22.44 0.58
CA MET A 1 17.89 -21.21 1.07
C MET A 1 16.64 -20.87 0.26
N LEU A 2 16.74 -20.71 -1.06
CA LEU A 2 15.58 -20.54 -1.93
C LEU A 2 15.00 -21.88 -2.39
N ARG A 3 13.67 -21.97 -2.47
CA ARG A 3 12.99 -23.09 -3.12
C ARG A 3 13.06 -22.90 -4.62
N ARG A 4 13.49 -23.93 -5.36
CA ARG A 4 13.54 -23.89 -6.83
C ARG A 4 12.34 -24.58 -7.44
N ILE A 5 11.71 -23.94 -8.44
CA ILE A 5 10.65 -24.51 -9.27
C ILE A 5 11.07 -24.41 -10.72
N ASP A 6 11.03 -25.51 -11.43
CA ASP A 6 11.27 -25.59 -12.88
C ASP A 6 9.94 -25.69 -13.59
N LEU A 7 9.62 -24.67 -14.38
CA LEU A 7 8.39 -24.59 -15.18
C LEU A 7 8.61 -24.85 -16.66
N ARG A 8 9.80 -25.25 -17.06
CA ARG A 8 10.07 -25.59 -18.46
C ARG A 8 9.18 -26.74 -18.94
N GLY A 9 8.50 -26.56 -20.08
CA GLY A 9 7.51 -27.49 -20.60
C GLY A 9 6.17 -27.49 -19.85
N PHE A 10 5.98 -26.68 -18.83
CA PHE A 10 4.72 -26.59 -18.11
C PHE A 10 3.68 -25.79 -18.88
N THR A 11 2.51 -26.40 -19.13
CA THR A 11 1.39 -25.80 -19.89
C THR A 11 0.09 -25.74 -19.07
N GLY A 12 0.14 -26.10 -17.79
CA GLY A 12 -1.00 -26.08 -16.87
C GLY A 12 -1.30 -24.71 -16.28
N ASP A 13 -2.24 -24.65 -15.35
CA ASP A 13 -2.53 -23.43 -14.58
C ASP A 13 -1.42 -23.19 -13.55
N LEU A 14 -0.88 -21.98 -13.53
CA LEU A 14 0.18 -21.59 -12.60
C LEU A 14 -0.25 -21.71 -11.13
N SER A 15 -1.56 -21.62 -10.84
CA SER A 15 -2.10 -21.82 -9.50
C SER A 15 -1.93 -23.23 -8.93
N ASP A 16 -1.68 -24.22 -9.79
CA ASP A 16 -1.46 -25.61 -9.36
C ASP A 16 -0.04 -25.84 -8.80
N VAL A 17 0.91 -24.97 -9.16
CA VAL A 17 2.34 -25.18 -8.88
C VAL A 17 3.00 -24.01 -8.15
N LEU A 18 2.45 -22.79 -8.27
CA LEU A 18 2.96 -21.61 -7.61
C LEU A 18 2.06 -21.21 -6.43
N PRO A 19 2.62 -20.92 -5.24
CA PRO A 19 1.83 -20.36 -4.15
C PRO A 19 1.36 -18.95 -4.51
N ARG A 20 0.15 -18.61 -4.09
CA ARG A 20 -0.35 -17.23 -4.13
C ARG A 20 -0.12 -16.58 -2.79
N PRO A 21 0.27 -15.30 -2.76
CA PRO A 21 0.11 -14.50 -1.55
C PRO A 21 -1.37 -14.44 -1.17
N GLU A 22 -1.69 -14.77 0.07
CA GLU A 22 -3.06 -14.74 0.59
C GLU A 22 -3.14 -13.79 1.77
N THR A 23 -4.20 -12.98 1.82
CA THR A 23 -4.51 -12.20 3.02
C THR A 23 -5.05 -13.16 4.10
N PRO A 24 -4.51 -13.18 5.31
CA PRO A 24 -5.01 -14.03 6.38
C PRO A 24 -6.50 -13.78 6.66
N THR A 25 -7.31 -14.85 6.71
CA THR A 25 -8.78 -14.79 6.90
C THR A 25 -9.26 -15.25 8.27
N GLY A 26 -8.37 -15.41 9.25
CA GLY A 26 -8.73 -15.92 10.59
C GLY A 26 -7.88 -15.30 11.70
N GLY A 27 -8.08 -15.72 12.93
CA GLY A 27 -7.30 -15.34 14.11
C GLY A 27 -7.10 -13.84 14.38
N PRO A 28 -6.25 -13.15 13.62
CA PRO A 28 -6.02 -11.71 13.82
C PRO A 28 -7.26 -10.83 13.59
N VAL A 29 -8.21 -11.25 12.75
CA VAL A 29 -9.41 -10.45 12.40
C VAL A 29 -10.27 -10.15 13.63
N ASP A 30 -10.55 -11.15 14.46
CA ASP A 30 -11.39 -10.98 15.65
C ASP A 30 -10.71 -10.07 16.67
N VAL A 31 -9.39 -10.23 16.85
CA VAL A 31 -8.59 -9.36 17.73
C VAL A 31 -8.63 -7.90 17.24
N VAL A 32 -8.53 -7.69 15.94
CA VAL A 32 -8.60 -6.35 15.34
C VAL A 32 -9.99 -5.74 15.54
N ARG A 33 -11.07 -6.49 15.32
CA ARG A 33 -12.44 -6.01 15.56
C ARG A 33 -12.66 -5.60 17.01
N ASP A 34 -12.20 -6.41 17.96
CA ASP A 34 -12.29 -6.08 19.39
C ASP A 34 -11.55 -4.78 19.73
N ILE A 35 -10.35 -4.58 19.15
CA ILE A 35 -9.60 -3.33 19.33
C ILE A 35 -10.37 -2.14 18.78
N LEU A 36 -10.88 -2.23 17.54
CA LEU A 36 -11.60 -1.14 16.89
C LEU A 36 -12.89 -0.76 17.67
N VAL A 37 -13.67 -1.75 18.09
CA VAL A 37 -14.88 -1.52 18.91
C VAL A 37 -14.49 -0.87 20.23
N THR A 38 -13.47 -1.39 20.91
CA THR A 38 -13.02 -0.86 22.20
C THR A 38 -12.52 0.59 22.08
N VAL A 39 -11.80 0.92 21.00
CA VAL A 39 -11.35 2.31 20.75
C VAL A 39 -12.54 3.22 20.44
N ALA A 40 -13.50 2.77 19.64
CA ALA A 40 -14.71 3.55 19.36
C ALA A 40 -15.57 3.82 20.61
N GLU A 41 -15.61 2.88 21.57
CA GLU A 41 -16.38 3.01 22.82
C GLU A 41 -15.67 3.77 23.94
N ARG A 42 -14.34 3.61 24.04
CA ARG A 42 -13.55 4.08 25.20
C ARG A 42 -12.53 5.17 24.87
N GLY A 43 -12.42 5.58 23.59
CA GLY A 43 -11.59 6.69 23.15
C GLY A 43 -10.13 6.59 23.59
N ASP A 44 -9.57 7.69 24.06
CA ASP A 44 -8.18 7.82 24.51
C ASP A 44 -7.75 6.76 25.54
N ALA A 45 -8.65 6.35 26.42
CA ALA A 45 -8.35 5.35 27.44
C ALA A 45 -8.00 3.98 26.81
N ALA A 46 -8.74 3.58 25.78
CA ALA A 46 -8.43 2.35 25.05
C ALA A 46 -7.13 2.47 24.25
N VAL A 47 -6.91 3.60 23.60
CA VAL A 47 -5.67 3.86 22.84
C VAL A 47 -4.44 3.76 23.74
N ARG A 48 -4.47 4.37 24.94
CA ARG A 48 -3.38 4.28 25.93
C ARG A 48 -3.15 2.85 26.41
N GLU A 49 -4.23 2.12 26.74
CA GLU A 49 -4.16 0.73 27.19
C GLU A 49 -3.51 -0.17 26.13
N TYR A 50 -3.93 -0.04 24.87
CA TYR A 50 -3.34 -0.81 23.79
C TYR A 50 -1.90 -0.41 23.46
N THR A 51 -1.56 0.90 23.55
CA THR A 51 -0.19 1.39 23.38
C THR A 51 0.72 0.85 24.48
N SER A 52 0.29 0.92 25.74
CA SER A 52 1.02 0.28 26.85
C SER A 52 1.23 -1.21 26.63
N ARG A 53 0.19 -1.93 26.20
CA ARG A 53 0.22 -3.37 25.98
C ARG A 53 1.08 -3.82 24.78
N PHE A 54 1.05 -3.10 23.67
CA PHE A 54 1.68 -3.53 22.41
C PHE A 54 3.01 -2.85 22.14
N ASP A 55 3.15 -1.58 22.52
CA ASP A 55 4.36 -0.79 22.32
C ASP A 55 5.22 -0.73 23.59
N GLY A 56 4.65 -1.14 24.76
CA GLY A 56 5.36 -1.24 26.04
C GLY A 56 5.67 0.11 26.69
N VAL A 57 4.95 1.17 26.33
CA VAL A 57 5.16 2.53 26.83
C VAL A 57 3.88 3.14 27.40
N GLU A 58 4.03 3.98 28.42
CA GLU A 58 2.96 4.82 28.98
C GLU A 58 3.08 6.23 28.41
N LEU A 59 2.01 6.74 27.81
CA LEU A 59 1.98 8.06 27.19
C LEU A 59 1.13 9.05 28.01
N ASP A 60 1.72 10.17 28.39
CA ASP A 60 1.00 11.29 29.00
C ASP A 60 0.11 12.00 27.96
N SER A 61 0.56 12.09 26.72
CA SER A 61 -0.18 12.65 25.60
C SER A 61 -0.13 11.73 24.37
N LEU A 62 -1.25 11.54 23.68
CA LEU A 62 -1.34 10.82 22.42
C LEU A 62 -0.93 11.68 21.23
N VAL A 63 -0.96 13.00 21.40
CA VAL A 63 -0.61 13.98 20.36
C VAL A 63 0.69 14.67 20.76
N VAL A 64 1.63 14.76 19.83
CA VAL A 64 2.86 15.52 20.01
C VAL A 64 2.54 17.01 19.93
N ALA A 65 2.92 17.78 20.96
CA ALA A 65 2.60 19.20 21.05
C ALA A 65 3.34 20.03 19.99
N ASP A 66 2.55 20.82 19.29
CA ASP A 66 2.81 21.99 18.46
C ASP A 66 3.73 21.97 17.24
N ALA A 67 3.15 22.41 16.11
CA ALA A 67 3.29 23.72 15.48
C ALA A 67 2.34 23.86 14.29
N GLU A 68 1.40 24.81 14.39
CA GLU A 68 0.55 25.47 13.39
C GLU A 68 0.65 25.13 11.92
N LEU A 69 -0.50 24.88 11.24
CA LEU A 69 -0.74 25.21 9.81
C LEU A 69 -2.13 24.85 9.27
N ALA A 70 -2.45 25.35 8.09
CA ALA A 70 -3.78 25.26 7.44
C ALA A 70 -3.78 24.72 6.00
N ALA A 71 -4.72 24.10 5.62
CA ALA A 71 -5.85 23.81 4.71
C ALA A 71 -5.69 23.09 3.35
N ALA A 72 -6.64 22.23 2.95
CA ALA A 72 -7.46 21.95 1.76
C ALA A 72 -8.10 20.60 1.48
N VAL A 73 -7.98 19.40 1.72
CA VAL A 73 -8.94 18.29 1.96
C VAL A 73 -9.11 18.22 3.44
N GLU A 74 -10.29 17.82 3.92
CA GLU A 74 -10.46 18.13 5.32
C GLU A 74 -9.39 17.47 6.17
N ARG A 75 -9.28 16.15 6.26
CA ARG A 75 -8.27 15.57 7.14
C ARG A 75 -7.82 14.19 6.66
N ALA A 76 -6.53 13.93 6.59
CA ALA A 76 -5.97 12.65 6.21
C ALA A 76 -4.94 12.15 7.21
N ALA A 77 -5.00 10.86 7.59
CA ALA A 77 -3.99 10.19 8.39
C ALA A 77 -2.99 9.44 7.51
N CYS A 78 -1.71 9.73 7.72
CA CYS A 78 -0.57 9.06 7.15
C CYS A 78 0.02 8.10 8.19
N TYR A 79 -0.29 6.82 8.09
CA TYR A 79 0.25 5.82 9.00
C TYR A 79 1.69 5.48 8.64
N VAL A 80 2.58 5.52 9.60
CA VAL A 80 4.00 5.23 9.47
C VAL A 80 4.33 4.04 10.38
N PRO A 81 4.86 2.94 9.84
CA PRO A 81 5.26 1.80 10.66
C PRO A 81 6.44 2.14 11.56
N GLY A 82 6.65 1.33 12.60
CA GLY A 82 7.76 1.44 13.53
C GLY A 82 8.13 0.09 14.13
N GLY A 83 9.01 0.10 15.12
CA GLY A 83 9.42 -1.07 15.88
C GLY A 83 10.66 -1.77 15.33
N ARG A 84 10.69 -2.20 14.07
CA ARG A 84 11.86 -2.87 13.46
C ARG A 84 12.87 -1.89 12.85
N ALA A 85 12.40 -0.75 12.34
CA ALA A 85 13.19 0.33 11.78
C ALA A 85 12.45 1.66 11.94
N VAL A 86 13.12 2.75 11.63
CA VAL A 86 12.55 4.11 11.60
C VAL A 86 12.36 4.50 10.13
N TYR A 87 11.14 4.92 9.77
CA TYR A 87 10.74 5.15 8.37
C TYR A 87 10.40 6.62 8.06
N PRO A 88 11.37 7.55 8.06
CA PRO A 88 11.13 8.94 7.64
C PRO A 88 10.71 9.02 6.17
N SER A 89 11.15 8.08 5.32
CA SER A 89 10.72 7.98 3.92
C SER A 89 9.20 7.77 3.78
N THR A 90 8.59 6.91 4.60
CA THR A 90 7.15 6.69 4.58
C THR A 90 6.36 7.94 4.96
N VAL A 91 6.89 8.78 5.87
CA VAL A 91 6.31 10.09 6.15
C VAL A 91 6.28 10.94 4.88
N LEU A 92 7.41 11.05 4.18
CA LEU A 92 7.50 11.84 2.94
C LEU A 92 6.60 11.26 1.86
N MET A 93 6.62 9.95 1.66
CA MET A 93 5.86 9.24 0.62
C MET A 93 4.34 9.27 0.82
N THR A 94 3.86 9.58 2.02
CA THR A 94 2.43 9.69 2.32
C THR A 94 1.99 11.16 2.49
N ALA A 95 2.74 11.95 3.25
CA ALA A 95 2.33 13.32 3.57
C ALA A 95 2.59 14.31 2.42
N VAL A 96 3.63 14.10 1.59
CA VAL A 96 3.89 14.99 0.44
C VAL A 96 2.79 14.89 -0.62
N PRO A 97 2.34 13.69 -1.07
CA PRO A 97 1.18 13.57 -1.96
C PRO A 97 -0.11 14.18 -1.36
N ALA A 98 -0.36 13.98 -0.05
CA ALA A 98 -1.49 14.58 0.64
C ALA A 98 -1.43 16.11 0.57
N ARG A 99 -0.26 16.70 0.84
CA ARG A 99 -0.06 18.16 0.74
C ARG A 99 -0.23 18.68 -0.69
N VAL A 100 0.28 17.96 -1.70
CA VAL A 100 0.14 18.33 -3.12
C VAL A 100 -1.31 18.24 -3.57
N ALA A 101 -2.07 17.25 -3.09
CA ALA A 101 -3.51 17.16 -3.28
C ALA A 101 -4.27 18.34 -2.67
N GLY A 102 -3.65 19.00 -1.72
CA GLY A 102 -4.23 20.12 -0.99
C GLY A 102 -4.98 19.72 0.29
N VAL A 103 -4.63 18.62 0.96
CA VAL A 103 -5.24 18.15 2.24
C VAL A 103 -5.14 19.22 3.33
N GLU A 104 -6.28 19.61 3.94
CA GLU A 104 -6.34 20.66 4.96
C GLU A 104 -5.61 20.33 6.24
N GLN A 105 -5.65 19.09 6.66
CA GLN A 105 -4.96 18.65 7.86
C GLN A 105 -4.34 17.27 7.66
N ILE A 106 -3.04 17.22 7.65
CA ILE A 106 -2.25 15.99 7.52
C ILE A 106 -1.83 15.54 8.91
N VAL A 107 -2.25 14.35 9.30
CA VAL A 107 -1.94 13.70 10.57
C VAL A 107 -0.97 12.56 10.32
N VAL A 108 0.17 12.55 10.96
CA VAL A 108 1.13 11.44 10.92
C VAL A 108 0.92 10.57 12.15
N CYS A 109 0.56 9.30 11.96
CA CYS A 109 0.46 8.31 13.04
C CYS A 109 1.69 7.41 13.01
N VAL A 110 2.43 7.38 14.11
CA VAL A 110 3.66 6.60 14.24
C VAL A 110 3.79 6.04 15.65
N PRO A 111 4.13 4.75 15.83
CA PRO A 111 4.34 4.20 17.17
C PRO A 111 5.51 4.90 17.87
N PRO A 112 5.43 5.10 19.19
CA PRO A 112 6.53 5.62 19.98
C PRO A 112 7.71 4.64 20.00
N GLY A 113 8.92 5.18 20.17
CA GLY A 113 10.10 4.40 20.51
C GLY A 113 10.08 3.88 21.96
N PRO A 114 11.08 3.09 22.35
CA PRO A 114 11.18 2.53 23.71
C PRO A 114 11.25 3.57 24.83
N ASP A 115 11.62 4.80 24.50
CA ASP A 115 11.65 5.96 25.39
C ASP A 115 10.31 6.73 25.45
N GLY A 116 9.26 6.20 24.81
CA GLY A 116 7.95 6.83 24.73
C GLY A 116 7.86 8.02 23.77
N LYS A 117 8.90 8.25 22.95
CA LYS A 117 8.97 9.40 22.04
C LYS A 117 8.95 8.96 20.58
N VAL A 118 8.42 9.83 19.73
CA VAL A 118 8.59 9.69 18.30
C VAL A 118 10.04 10.05 17.94
N PRO A 119 10.74 9.23 17.13
CA PRO A 119 12.12 9.52 16.74
C PRO A 119 12.25 10.87 16.03
N ASP A 120 13.29 11.65 16.39
CA ASP A 120 13.52 13.02 15.87
C ASP A 120 13.53 13.11 14.35
N ILE A 121 14.08 12.10 13.68
CA ILE A 121 14.12 12.08 12.21
C ILE A 121 12.72 11.93 11.59
N VAL A 122 11.79 11.26 12.25
CA VAL A 122 10.38 11.17 11.83
C VAL A 122 9.68 12.51 12.02
N LEU A 123 9.92 13.18 13.16
CA LEU A 123 9.40 14.52 13.43
C LEU A 123 9.94 15.55 12.42
N ALA A 124 11.23 15.45 12.07
CA ALA A 124 11.85 16.30 11.05
C ALA A 124 11.20 16.06 9.67
N ALA A 125 10.99 14.78 9.28
CA ALA A 125 10.32 14.43 8.03
C ALA A 125 8.87 14.93 8.00
N ALA A 126 8.13 14.77 9.10
CA ALA A 126 6.75 15.25 9.25
C ALA A 126 6.68 16.78 9.06
N LYS A 127 7.59 17.51 9.68
CA LYS A 127 7.68 18.98 9.54
C LYS A 127 8.00 19.38 8.10
N ILE A 128 8.97 18.73 7.44
CA ILE A 128 9.36 19.00 6.04
C ILE A 128 8.21 18.69 5.09
N ALA A 129 7.49 17.59 5.32
CA ALA A 129 6.35 17.19 4.53
C ALA A 129 5.14 18.11 4.71
N GLY A 130 5.10 18.92 5.78
CA GLY A 130 4.00 19.81 6.11
C GLY A 130 2.88 19.11 6.87
N ALA A 131 3.21 18.10 7.69
CA ALA A 131 2.25 17.50 8.61
C ALA A 131 1.82 18.53 9.67
N HIS A 132 0.54 18.50 10.01
CA HIS A 132 -0.11 19.41 10.95
C HIS A 132 -0.13 18.85 12.36
N GLU A 133 -0.15 17.52 12.46
CA GLU A 133 -0.27 16.81 13.73
C GLU A 133 0.53 15.50 13.65
N VAL A 134 1.17 15.14 14.74
CA VAL A 134 1.82 13.84 14.91
C VAL A 134 1.17 13.13 16.08
N VAL A 135 0.62 11.96 15.84
CA VAL A 135 -0.01 11.09 16.83
C VAL A 135 0.97 9.97 17.17
N SER A 136 1.42 9.92 18.42
CA SER A 136 2.39 8.94 18.92
C SER A 136 1.71 7.61 19.27
N VAL A 137 1.06 6.99 18.26
CA VAL A 137 0.34 5.73 18.41
C VAL A 137 0.54 4.89 17.14
N GLY A 138 0.76 3.59 17.31
CA GLY A 138 0.87 2.61 16.25
C GLY A 138 -0.24 1.56 16.28
N GLY A 139 -0.14 0.54 15.43
CA GLY A 139 -1.03 -0.62 15.44
C GLY A 139 -2.48 -0.36 15.04
N ALA A 140 -3.34 -1.36 15.27
CA ALA A 140 -4.76 -1.29 14.97
C ALA A 140 -5.49 -0.20 15.78
N GLN A 141 -5.03 0.09 16.99
CA GLN A 141 -5.57 1.15 17.84
C GLN A 141 -5.37 2.55 17.25
N ALA A 142 -4.25 2.79 16.54
CA ALA A 142 -4.05 4.05 15.82
C ALA A 142 -5.09 4.20 14.69
N ILE A 143 -5.32 3.14 13.93
CA ILE A 143 -6.34 3.12 12.86
C ILE A 143 -7.73 3.38 13.45
N GLY A 144 -8.09 2.71 14.55
CA GLY A 144 -9.36 2.95 15.25
C GLY A 144 -9.51 4.39 15.74
N ALA A 145 -8.45 4.94 16.35
CA ALA A 145 -8.44 6.31 16.85
C ALA A 145 -8.65 7.36 15.76
N VAL A 146 -7.98 7.22 14.60
CA VAL A 146 -8.15 8.19 13.51
C VAL A 146 -9.40 7.95 12.68
N ALA A 147 -9.96 6.74 12.67
CA ALA A 147 -11.21 6.46 11.98
C ALA A 147 -12.45 6.96 12.74
N HIS A 148 -12.51 6.73 14.05
CA HIS A 148 -13.67 7.05 14.88
C HIS A 148 -13.52 8.34 15.67
N GLY A 149 -12.30 8.82 15.86
CA GLY A 149 -11.99 9.91 16.76
C GLY A 149 -11.92 9.46 18.21
N THR A 150 -11.27 10.25 19.05
CA THR A 150 -11.19 10.13 20.51
C THR A 150 -11.26 11.54 21.11
N GLU A 151 -11.12 11.67 22.42
CA GLU A 151 -11.09 12.98 23.09
C GLU A 151 -9.93 13.86 22.60
N SER A 152 -8.78 13.25 22.27
CA SER A 152 -7.56 13.98 21.84
C SER A 152 -7.34 13.94 20.32
N ILE A 153 -7.92 12.98 19.62
CA ILE A 153 -7.65 12.73 18.19
C ILE A 153 -8.96 12.92 17.42
N ARG A 154 -9.00 13.91 16.53
CA ARG A 154 -10.15 14.11 15.65
C ARG A 154 -10.16 13.05 14.54
N PRO A 155 -11.35 12.56 14.11
CA PRO A 155 -11.44 11.62 13.01
C PRO A 155 -10.93 12.22 11.70
N VAL A 156 -10.60 11.34 10.76
CA VAL A 156 -10.10 11.71 9.42
C VAL A 156 -11.02 11.19 8.32
N ASP A 157 -10.89 11.76 7.12
CA ASP A 157 -11.66 11.32 5.95
C ASP A 157 -10.95 10.19 5.18
N VAL A 158 -9.60 10.15 5.25
CA VAL A 158 -8.77 9.18 4.52
C VAL A 158 -7.62 8.68 5.39
N ILE A 159 -7.34 7.38 5.35
CA ILE A 159 -6.20 6.73 6.00
C ILE A 159 -5.33 6.07 4.93
N VAL A 160 -4.04 6.43 4.88
CA VAL A 160 -3.06 5.87 3.95
C VAL A 160 -1.81 5.39 4.69
N GLY A 161 -0.91 4.73 3.99
CA GLY A 161 0.38 4.27 4.49
C GLY A 161 0.46 2.76 4.74
N PRO A 162 1.65 2.18 4.68
CA PRO A 162 1.89 0.76 4.90
C PRO A 162 1.80 0.39 6.38
N GLY A 163 1.61 -0.88 6.67
CA GLY A 163 1.60 -1.37 8.04
C GLY A 163 1.68 -2.90 8.11
N ASN A 164 1.82 -3.43 9.31
CA ASN A 164 1.75 -4.87 9.53
C ASN A 164 0.34 -5.41 9.32
N ILE A 165 0.18 -6.74 9.42
CA ILE A 165 -1.11 -7.41 9.19
C ILE A 165 -2.26 -6.84 10.06
N TYR A 166 -2.00 -6.46 11.30
CA TYR A 166 -3.03 -5.89 12.18
C TYR A 166 -3.50 -4.51 11.70
N VAL A 167 -2.57 -3.69 11.20
CA VAL A 167 -2.88 -2.38 10.60
C VAL A 167 -3.65 -2.55 9.29
N ALA A 168 -3.23 -3.48 8.43
CA ALA A 168 -3.92 -3.78 7.18
C ALA A 168 -5.36 -4.25 7.43
N LEU A 169 -5.56 -5.19 8.35
CA LEU A 169 -6.89 -5.67 8.75
C LEU A 169 -7.75 -4.56 9.38
N ALA A 170 -7.16 -3.73 10.26
CA ALA A 170 -7.89 -2.61 10.84
C ALA A 170 -8.35 -1.62 9.78
N LYS A 171 -7.52 -1.32 8.78
CA LYS A 171 -7.90 -0.47 7.64
C LYS A 171 -9.06 -1.09 6.83
N GLN A 172 -9.05 -2.41 6.60
CA GLN A 172 -10.16 -3.10 5.94
C GLN A 172 -11.47 -2.98 6.72
N GLU A 173 -11.42 -3.17 8.04
CA GLU A 173 -12.62 -3.14 8.90
C GLU A 173 -13.24 -1.73 8.98
N VAL A 174 -12.44 -0.66 8.90
CA VAL A 174 -12.95 0.72 8.91
C VAL A 174 -13.26 1.26 7.50
N ALA A 175 -12.91 0.53 6.44
CA ALA A 175 -13.19 0.93 5.07
C ALA A 175 -14.71 1.05 4.85
N GLY A 176 -15.15 2.21 4.34
CA GLY A 176 -16.56 2.54 4.24
C GLY A 176 -17.06 3.50 5.34
N THR A 177 -16.37 3.56 6.50
CA THR A 177 -16.54 4.65 7.48
C THR A 177 -15.54 5.78 7.17
N VAL A 178 -14.35 5.43 6.75
CA VAL A 178 -13.27 6.31 6.32
C VAL A 178 -12.71 5.82 4.99
N GLY A 179 -12.23 6.68 4.13
CA GLY A 179 -11.58 6.30 2.87
C GLY A 179 -10.26 5.56 3.13
N VAL A 180 -10.09 4.40 2.51
CA VAL A 180 -8.85 3.60 2.62
C VAL A 180 -8.42 3.14 1.22
N PRO A 181 -7.84 4.04 0.41
CA PRO A 181 -7.52 3.76 -0.99
C PRO A 181 -6.42 2.70 -1.16
N SER A 182 -5.49 2.61 -0.22
CA SER A 182 -4.37 1.65 -0.22
C SER A 182 -4.43 0.68 0.96
N SER A 183 -5.56 -0.04 1.11
CA SER A 183 -5.83 -0.89 2.28
C SER A 183 -4.86 -2.07 2.43
N PHE A 184 -4.25 -2.54 1.34
CA PHE A 184 -3.45 -3.76 1.30
C PHE A 184 -1.93 -3.51 1.18
N ALA A 185 -1.42 -2.38 1.62
CA ALA A 185 0.01 -2.20 1.79
C ALA A 185 0.48 -3.01 3.02
N GLY A 186 0.88 -4.24 2.78
CA GLY A 186 1.35 -5.23 3.74
C GLY A 186 2.86 -5.46 3.68
N PRO A 187 3.35 -6.69 3.97
CA PRO A 187 4.77 -7.04 3.89
C PRO A 187 5.33 -6.82 2.48
N SER A 188 6.59 -6.42 2.41
CA SER A 188 7.26 -6.05 1.17
C SER A 188 7.50 -7.26 0.25
N GLU A 189 7.38 -7.04 -1.06
CA GLU A 189 7.48 -8.08 -2.09
C GLU A 189 8.37 -7.63 -3.24
N VAL A 190 9.20 -8.54 -3.77
CA VAL A 190 9.92 -8.34 -5.02
C VAL A 190 9.85 -9.57 -5.91
N VAL A 191 9.70 -9.34 -7.20
CA VAL A 191 9.99 -10.30 -8.28
C VAL A 191 11.06 -9.69 -9.17
N VAL A 192 12.22 -10.33 -9.23
CA VAL A 192 13.32 -9.96 -10.13
C VAL A 192 13.29 -10.89 -11.34
N VAL A 193 13.10 -10.33 -12.54
CA VAL A 193 13.14 -11.06 -13.81
C VAL A 193 14.42 -10.71 -14.53
N ALA A 194 15.32 -11.67 -14.76
CA ALA A 194 16.60 -11.40 -15.41
C ALA A 194 17.05 -12.57 -16.31
N ASP A 195 17.82 -12.25 -17.37
CA ASP A 195 18.24 -13.19 -18.42
C ASP A 195 19.73 -13.59 -18.38
N GLY A 196 20.52 -12.94 -17.51
CA GLY A 196 21.97 -13.13 -17.43
C GLY A 196 22.77 -12.15 -18.27
N THR A 197 22.15 -11.12 -18.81
CA THR A 197 22.88 -10.02 -19.50
C THR A 197 23.66 -9.17 -18.50
N ASP A 198 23.15 -9.01 -17.28
CA ASP A 198 23.76 -8.29 -16.18
C ASP A 198 24.44 -9.24 -15.17
N PRO A 199 25.38 -8.75 -14.34
CA PRO A 199 26.01 -9.57 -13.31
C PRO A 199 24.99 -10.19 -12.34
N ALA A 200 25.19 -11.47 -11.97
CA ALA A 200 24.34 -12.19 -11.04
C ALA A 200 24.19 -11.49 -9.67
N ASP A 201 25.23 -10.74 -9.24
CA ASP A 201 25.21 -9.99 -7.99
C ASP A 201 24.13 -8.88 -7.98
N PHE A 202 23.74 -8.33 -9.13
CA PHE A 202 22.69 -7.31 -9.20
C PHE A 202 21.32 -7.93 -8.85
N ALA A 203 20.94 -8.99 -9.57
CA ALA A 203 19.70 -9.71 -9.26
C ALA A 203 19.71 -10.28 -7.83
N ALA A 204 20.86 -10.76 -7.36
CA ALA A 204 21.02 -11.31 -6.02
C ALA A 204 20.78 -10.27 -4.92
N VAL A 205 21.38 -9.08 -5.03
CA VAL A 205 21.21 -8.02 -4.02
C VAL A 205 19.80 -7.47 -4.04
N ASP A 206 19.13 -7.41 -5.18
CA ASP A 206 17.76 -6.93 -5.31
C ASP A 206 16.74 -7.93 -4.74
N VAL A 207 17.00 -9.23 -4.79
CA VAL A 207 16.23 -10.23 -4.02
C VAL A 207 16.47 -10.07 -2.51
N ILE A 208 17.71 -9.82 -2.10
CA ILE A 208 18.10 -9.68 -0.69
C ILE A 208 17.51 -8.43 -0.06
N LEU A 209 17.52 -7.29 -0.77
CA LEU A 209 17.06 -6.00 -0.21
C LEU A 209 15.61 -6.06 0.27
N GLN A 210 14.77 -6.82 -0.39
CA GLN A 210 13.40 -7.02 0.04
C GLN A 210 13.27 -8.04 1.17
N ALA A 211 14.11 -9.07 1.15
CA ALA A 211 14.13 -10.09 2.19
C ALA A 211 14.55 -9.54 3.57
N GLU A 212 15.34 -8.46 3.62
CA GLU A 212 15.76 -7.84 4.88
C GLU A 212 14.65 -7.09 5.64
N HIS A 213 13.50 -6.82 5.02
CA HIS A 213 12.35 -6.19 5.68
C HIS A 213 11.68 -7.11 6.71
N GLY A 214 11.80 -8.42 6.57
CA GLY A 214 11.35 -9.40 7.57
C GLY A 214 10.63 -10.62 7.00
N PRO A 215 10.26 -11.59 7.86
CA PRO A 215 9.88 -12.95 7.46
C PRO A 215 8.55 -13.07 6.69
N ASP A 216 7.73 -12.04 6.70
CA ASP A 216 6.39 -12.07 6.07
C ASP A 216 6.41 -11.62 4.60
N GLY A 217 7.59 -11.19 4.09
CA GLY A 217 7.78 -10.69 2.72
C GLY A 217 7.89 -11.79 1.68
N LEU A 218 7.92 -11.37 0.39
CA LEU A 218 8.11 -12.25 -0.75
C LEU A 218 9.32 -11.79 -1.55
N ALA A 219 10.26 -12.71 -1.87
CA ALA A 219 11.46 -12.38 -2.63
C ALA A 219 11.75 -13.50 -3.67
N TRP A 220 11.38 -13.23 -4.93
CA TRP A 220 11.47 -14.21 -6.00
C TRP A 220 12.40 -13.76 -7.12
N PHE A 221 13.15 -14.73 -7.61
CA PHE A 221 13.96 -14.61 -8.82
C PHE A 221 13.37 -15.47 -9.94
N VAL A 222 13.14 -14.89 -11.12
CA VAL A 222 12.56 -15.56 -12.28
C VAL A 222 13.50 -15.41 -13.47
N THR A 223 13.82 -16.51 -14.14
CA THR A 223 14.69 -16.52 -15.31
C THR A 223 14.37 -17.66 -16.25
N TRP A 224 14.76 -17.54 -17.52
CA TRP A 224 14.76 -18.63 -18.51
C TRP A 224 16.18 -19.15 -18.81
N ASN A 225 17.17 -18.75 -17.99
CA ASN A 225 18.56 -19.17 -18.08
C ASN A 225 18.93 -20.01 -16.84
N ASP A 226 18.99 -21.32 -17.00
CA ASP A 226 19.21 -22.26 -15.90
C ASP A 226 20.60 -22.09 -15.23
N ALA A 227 21.64 -21.82 -16.03
CA ALA A 227 22.98 -21.55 -15.49
C ALA A 227 23.00 -20.23 -14.68
N PHE A 228 22.30 -19.23 -15.16
CA PHE A 228 22.20 -17.95 -14.45
C PHE A 228 21.41 -18.08 -13.15
N ALA A 229 20.42 -18.96 -13.09
CA ALA A 229 19.72 -19.28 -11.84
C ALA A 229 20.67 -19.83 -10.77
N ASP A 230 21.62 -20.68 -11.16
CA ASP A 230 22.66 -21.20 -10.25
C ASP A 230 23.63 -20.09 -9.81
N GLU A 231 24.07 -19.21 -10.72
CA GLU A 231 24.95 -18.08 -10.41
C GLU A 231 24.30 -17.09 -9.43
N VAL A 232 23.00 -16.71 -9.65
CA VAL A 232 22.28 -15.83 -8.73
C VAL A 232 22.09 -16.48 -7.37
N THR A 233 21.78 -17.77 -7.31
CA THR A 233 21.64 -18.51 -6.06
C THR A 233 22.94 -18.52 -5.26
N ALA A 234 24.07 -18.79 -5.92
CA ALA A 234 25.38 -18.74 -5.28
C ALA A 234 25.77 -17.33 -4.80
N SER A 235 25.40 -16.30 -5.57
CA SER A 235 25.60 -14.90 -5.18
C SER A 235 24.75 -14.52 -3.96
N ILE A 236 23.50 -14.96 -3.88
CA ILE A 236 22.64 -14.75 -2.71
C ILE A 236 23.27 -15.40 -1.47
N GLU A 237 23.70 -16.65 -1.56
CA GLU A 237 24.35 -17.35 -0.42
C GLU A 237 25.59 -16.63 0.07
N ARG A 238 26.41 -16.15 -0.85
CA ARG A 238 27.63 -15.40 -0.53
C ARG A 238 27.35 -14.04 0.10
N LEU A 239 26.41 -13.27 -0.45
CA LEU A 239 26.08 -11.94 0.04
C LEU A 239 25.37 -11.99 1.40
N VAL A 240 24.50 -12.97 1.62
CA VAL A 240 23.79 -13.14 2.91
C VAL A 240 24.73 -13.57 4.04
N ALA A 241 25.84 -14.28 3.73
CA ALA A 241 26.78 -14.75 4.75
C ALA A 241 27.35 -13.62 5.61
N ASP A 242 27.59 -12.45 5.01
CA ASP A 242 28.17 -11.27 5.66
C ASP A 242 27.13 -10.14 5.94
N ALA A 243 25.84 -10.39 5.69
CA ALA A 243 24.81 -9.36 5.84
C ALA A 243 24.52 -9.05 7.32
N PRO A 244 24.43 -7.75 7.72
CA PRO A 244 24.11 -7.36 9.11
C PRO A 244 22.73 -7.91 9.59
N ARG A 245 21.77 -8.04 8.69
CA ARG A 245 20.42 -8.57 8.96
C ARG A 245 20.23 -10.01 8.47
N ARG A 246 21.28 -10.81 8.56
CA ARG A 246 21.33 -12.17 8.04
C ARG A 246 20.15 -13.03 8.52
N ALA A 247 19.78 -12.95 9.79
CA ALA A 247 18.74 -13.80 10.37
C ALA A 247 17.36 -13.49 9.75
N GLU A 248 17.02 -12.23 9.55
CA GLU A 248 15.80 -11.80 8.90
C GLU A 248 15.77 -12.23 7.43
N ILE A 249 16.86 -12.01 6.71
CA ILE A 249 17.01 -12.40 5.30
C ILE A 249 16.86 -13.92 5.14
N GLU A 250 17.58 -14.73 5.93
CA GLU A 250 17.49 -16.19 5.89
C GLU A 250 16.08 -16.68 6.23
N SER A 251 15.39 -16.03 7.17
CA SER A 251 14.00 -16.35 7.52
C SER A 251 13.06 -16.10 6.34
N THR A 252 13.13 -14.93 5.71
CA THR A 252 12.29 -14.58 4.55
C THR A 252 12.57 -15.50 3.36
N LEU A 253 13.85 -15.66 2.99
CA LEU A 253 14.23 -16.50 1.86
C LEU A 253 13.91 -17.98 2.10
N GLY A 254 13.95 -18.45 3.35
CA GLY A 254 13.60 -19.83 3.73
C GLY A 254 12.10 -20.11 3.69
N THR A 255 11.27 -19.11 3.94
CA THR A 255 9.81 -19.24 4.01
C THR A 255 9.15 -18.98 2.66
N SER A 256 9.49 -17.85 2.03
CA SER A 256 8.81 -17.31 0.83
C SER A 256 9.77 -17.00 -0.33
N GLY A 257 11.06 -17.21 -0.17
CA GLY A 257 12.05 -17.03 -1.22
C GLY A 257 11.97 -18.13 -2.27
N MET A 258 12.03 -17.75 -3.56
CA MET A 258 11.87 -18.69 -4.67
C MET A 258 12.74 -18.36 -5.87
N VAL A 259 13.27 -19.39 -6.54
CA VAL A 259 13.86 -19.31 -7.87
C VAL A 259 12.94 -20.07 -8.83
N VAL A 260 12.48 -19.40 -9.86
CA VAL A 260 11.61 -19.99 -10.89
C VAL A 260 12.35 -20.00 -12.23
N VAL A 261 12.52 -21.18 -12.80
CA VAL A 261 13.11 -21.34 -14.14
C VAL A 261 12.00 -21.61 -15.14
N THR A 262 11.98 -20.83 -16.22
CA THR A 262 10.96 -20.86 -17.25
C THR A 262 11.54 -21.20 -18.63
N ASP A 263 10.68 -21.46 -19.61
CA ASP A 263 11.11 -21.75 -20.99
C ASP A 263 11.44 -20.48 -21.78
N SER A 264 10.80 -19.35 -21.45
CA SER A 264 10.87 -18.13 -22.25
C SER A 264 10.59 -16.88 -21.42
N PRO A 265 10.94 -15.68 -21.94
CA PRO A 265 10.56 -14.41 -21.33
C PRO A 265 9.03 -14.24 -21.18
N GLU A 266 8.23 -14.74 -22.11
CA GLU A 266 6.76 -14.67 -22.02
C GLU A 266 6.23 -15.48 -20.83
N GLN A 267 6.79 -16.67 -20.60
CA GLN A 267 6.43 -17.48 -19.43
C GLN A 267 6.91 -16.84 -18.13
N ALA A 268 8.10 -16.21 -18.12
CA ALA A 268 8.59 -15.46 -16.96
C ALA A 268 7.65 -14.28 -16.61
N MET A 269 7.20 -13.55 -17.63
CA MET A 269 6.22 -12.47 -17.42
C MET A 269 4.83 -12.98 -17.03
N ALA A 270 4.42 -14.16 -17.49
CA ALA A 270 3.19 -14.80 -17.02
C ALA A 270 3.28 -15.15 -15.51
N VAL A 271 4.43 -15.65 -15.05
CA VAL A 271 4.70 -15.89 -13.61
C VAL A 271 4.63 -14.59 -12.82
N SER A 272 5.31 -13.53 -13.27
CA SER A 272 5.27 -12.22 -12.61
C SER A 272 3.84 -11.67 -12.51
N ASN A 273 3.08 -11.68 -13.62
CA ASN A 273 1.69 -11.22 -13.65
C ASN A 273 0.76 -12.08 -12.76
N PHE A 274 1.06 -13.37 -12.61
CA PHE A 274 0.32 -14.27 -11.72
C PHE A 274 0.55 -13.89 -10.25
N ILE A 275 1.77 -13.55 -9.86
CA ILE A 275 2.13 -13.11 -8.51
C ILE A 275 1.51 -11.73 -8.25
N ALA A 276 1.59 -10.83 -9.21
CA ALA A 276 1.21 -9.42 -9.10
C ALA A 276 1.97 -8.72 -7.94
N PRO A 277 3.31 -8.68 -8.02
CA PRO A 277 4.17 -8.25 -6.92
C PRO A 277 4.06 -6.75 -6.65
N GLU A 278 4.47 -6.36 -5.44
CA GLU A 278 4.69 -4.97 -5.07
C GLU A 278 5.75 -4.33 -5.97
N HIS A 279 6.95 -4.93 -6.03
CA HIS A 279 8.05 -4.49 -6.87
C HIS A 279 8.32 -5.54 -7.96
N LEU A 280 8.33 -5.13 -9.21
CA LEU A 280 8.80 -5.92 -10.33
C LEU A 280 10.08 -5.27 -10.87
N GLU A 281 11.19 -6.02 -10.83
CA GLU A 281 12.43 -5.61 -11.49
C GLU A 281 12.63 -6.41 -12.76
N ILE A 282 13.01 -5.72 -13.85
CA ILE A 282 13.29 -6.31 -15.16
C ILE A 282 14.73 -5.97 -15.53
N GLN A 283 15.64 -6.95 -15.48
CA GLN A 283 17.06 -6.83 -15.73
C GLN A 283 17.44 -7.73 -16.92
N THR A 284 17.07 -7.30 -18.14
CA THR A 284 17.21 -8.10 -19.36
C THR A 284 17.77 -7.28 -20.51
N ALA A 285 18.22 -7.95 -21.56
CA ALA A 285 18.72 -7.29 -22.77
C ALA A 285 17.63 -6.45 -23.47
N ASP A 286 16.37 -6.87 -23.40
CA ASP A 286 15.22 -6.17 -23.99
C ASP A 286 14.13 -5.89 -22.93
N ASN A 287 14.41 -4.89 -22.11
CA ASN A 287 13.47 -4.48 -21.07
C ASN A 287 12.16 -3.93 -21.63
N GLU A 288 12.17 -3.22 -22.77
CA GLU A 288 10.97 -2.60 -23.34
C GLU A 288 9.96 -3.66 -23.80
N ALA A 289 10.42 -4.75 -24.40
CA ALA A 289 9.57 -5.86 -24.79
C ALA A 289 8.88 -6.50 -23.58
N LEU A 290 9.60 -6.68 -22.45
CA LEU A 290 9.03 -7.26 -21.24
C LEU A 290 8.08 -6.30 -20.54
N VAL A 291 8.40 -5.00 -20.47
CA VAL A 291 7.49 -3.98 -19.93
C VAL A 291 6.14 -3.98 -20.63
N ALA A 292 6.12 -4.16 -21.95
CA ALA A 292 4.87 -4.25 -22.72
C ALA A 292 3.97 -5.46 -22.32
N MET A 293 4.54 -6.47 -21.65
CA MET A 293 3.82 -7.65 -21.15
C MET A 293 3.34 -7.50 -19.70
N VAL A 294 3.77 -6.45 -18.99
CA VAL A 294 3.35 -6.21 -17.58
C VAL A 294 1.86 -5.89 -17.54
N ARG A 295 1.16 -6.52 -16.63
CA ARG A 295 -0.27 -6.28 -16.33
C ARG A 295 -0.52 -5.98 -14.87
N ASN A 296 0.23 -6.64 -14.00
CA ASN A 296 -0.01 -6.63 -12.56
C ASN A 296 1.34 -6.45 -11.84
N ALA A 297 1.63 -5.23 -11.41
CA ALA A 297 2.74 -4.89 -10.51
C ALA A 297 2.42 -3.57 -9.81
N GLY A 298 2.88 -3.40 -8.58
CA GLY A 298 2.75 -2.14 -7.86
C GLY A 298 3.68 -1.06 -8.45
N ALA A 299 4.94 -1.42 -8.67
CA ALA A 299 5.92 -0.61 -9.39
C ALA A 299 6.79 -1.49 -10.28
N VAL A 300 7.32 -0.91 -11.38
CA VAL A 300 8.20 -1.62 -12.32
C VAL A 300 9.51 -0.86 -12.44
N PHE A 301 10.62 -1.56 -12.23
CA PHE A 301 11.99 -1.04 -12.30
C PHE A 301 12.71 -1.72 -13.46
N CYS A 302 13.26 -0.94 -14.39
CA CYS A 302 13.75 -1.46 -15.66
C CYS A 302 15.21 -1.20 -15.88
N GLY A 303 15.98 -2.26 -16.09
CA GLY A 303 17.40 -2.20 -16.43
C GLY A 303 18.32 -2.14 -15.22
N ARG A 304 19.59 -2.38 -15.47
CA ARG A 304 20.66 -2.56 -14.46
C ARG A 304 20.87 -1.42 -13.47
N TYR A 305 20.34 -0.23 -13.75
CA TYR A 305 20.53 0.97 -12.92
C TYR A 305 19.27 1.40 -12.19
N ALA A 306 18.23 0.56 -12.19
CA ALA A 306 16.95 0.86 -11.58
C ALA A 306 16.55 -0.18 -10.52
N PRO A 307 17.31 -0.35 -9.43
CA PRO A 307 16.89 -1.21 -8.34
C PRO A 307 15.69 -0.63 -7.58
N ALA A 308 14.89 -1.47 -6.92
CA ALA A 308 13.73 -1.06 -6.13
C ALA A 308 14.09 -0.02 -5.06
N SER A 309 15.30 -0.06 -4.51
CA SER A 309 15.79 0.92 -3.55
C SER A 309 15.76 2.37 -4.06
N LEU A 310 15.84 2.63 -5.36
CA LEU A 310 15.62 3.98 -5.90
C LEU A 310 14.16 4.41 -5.71
N GLY A 311 13.21 3.49 -5.90
CA GLY A 311 11.79 3.73 -5.69
C GLY A 311 11.46 4.03 -4.24
N ASP A 312 12.11 3.32 -3.33
CA ASP A 312 11.91 3.49 -1.89
C ASP A 312 12.30 4.88 -1.37
N TYR A 313 13.24 5.57 -2.06
CA TYR A 313 13.79 6.82 -1.52
C TYR A 313 13.71 8.02 -2.46
N VAL A 314 14.05 7.91 -3.74
CA VAL A 314 14.34 9.11 -4.56
C VAL A 314 13.80 9.11 -5.99
N ALA A 315 13.19 8.03 -6.47
CA ALA A 315 12.68 7.95 -7.85
C ALA A 315 11.49 8.87 -8.13
N GLY A 316 10.84 9.39 -7.09
CA GLY A 316 9.71 10.30 -7.18
C GLY A 316 8.35 9.67 -6.91
N PRO A 317 7.94 8.54 -7.52
CA PRO A 317 6.71 7.85 -7.17
C PRO A 317 6.67 7.40 -5.71
N SER A 318 5.47 7.29 -5.13
CA SER A 318 5.32 6.80 -3.77
C SER A 318 5.70 5.31 -3.66
N HIS A 319 6.39 4.95 -2.60
CA HIS A 319 6.69 3.56 -2.26
C HIS A 319 5.56 2.85 -1.49
N VAL A 320 4.44 3.50 -1.26
CA VAL A 320 3.24 2.84 -0.71
C VAL A 320 2.54 2.13 -1.86
N LEU A 321 2.79 0.85 -1.97
CA LEU A 321 2.45 0.01 -3.10
C LEU A 321 1.46 -1.10 -2.69
N PRO A 322 0.66 -1.62 -3.61
CA PRO A 322 -0.19 -2.77 -3.35
C PRO A 322 0.63 -4.04 -3.17
N THR A 323 0.33 -4.83 -2.14
CA THR A 323 0.96 -6.12 -1.82
C THR A 323 -0.06 -7.26 -1.85
N ASN A 324 0.37 -8.49 -1.57
CA ASN A 324 -0.49 -9.67 -1.51
C ASN A 324 -1.31 -9.89 -2.79
N GLY A 325 -0.69 -9.63 -3.94
CA GLY A 325 -1.32 -9.80 -5.24
C GLY A 325 -2.43 -8.77 -5.56
N THR A 326 -2.61 -7.73 -4.75
CA THR A 326 -3.64 -6.70 -4.97
C THR A 326 -3.30 -5.74 -6.11
N ALA A 327 -2.07 -5.76 -6.62
CA ALA A 327 -1.70 -5.03 -7.84
C ALA A 327 -2.54 -5.42 -9.08
N ARG A 328 -3.41 -6.44 -8.98
CA ARG A 328 -4.44 -6.77 -9.98
C ARG A 328 -5.55 -5.74 -10.08
N PHE A 329 -5.79 -4.97 -9.04
CA PHE A 329 -6.91 -4.01 -8.96
C PHE A 329 -6.58 -2.75 -8.15
N ALA A 330 -5.44 -2.69 -7.49
CA ALA A 330 -4.97 -1.53 -6.74
C ALA A 330 -3.70 -0.93 -7.37
N SER A 331 -3.46 0.35 -7.11
CA SER A 331 -2.31 1.11 -7.59
C SER A 331 -1.44 1.59 -6.43
N ALA A 332 -0.25 2.12 -6.75
CA ALA A 332 0.56 2.91 -5.83
C ALA A 332 -0.22 4.11 -5.30
N LEU A 333 0.13 4.57 -4.11
CA LEU A 333 -0.42 5.80 -3.55
C LEU A 333 -0.06 7.01 -4.42
N THR A 334 -1.07 7.78 -4.76
CA THR A 334 -0.94 8.98 -5.60
C THR A 334 -1.65 10.17 -4.97
N VAL A 335 -1.52 11.33 -5.59
CA VAL A 335 -2.28 12.55 -5.24
C VAL A 335 -3.79 12.31 -5.35
N HIS A 336 -4.23 11.49 -6.31
CA HIS A 336 -5.66 11.19 -6.53
C HIS A 336 -6.32 10.46 -5.37
N ASP A 337 -5.55 9.72 -4.55
CA ASP A 337 -6.08 9.01 -3.38
C ASP A 337 -6.58 9.95 -2.27
N PHE A 338 -6.19 11.22 -2.35
CA PHE A 338 -6.62 12.30 -1.44
C PHE A 338 -7.66 13.23 -2.08
N MET A 339 -8.17 12.89 -3.26
CA MET A 339 -9.11 13.70 -4.02
C MET A 339 -10.42 12.94 -4.23
N LYS A 340 -11.49 13.69 -4.45
CA LYS A 340 -12.79 13.13 -4.83
C LYS A 340 -13.41 13.97 -5.92
N ASP A 341 -14.05 13.31 -6.87
CA ASP A 341 -14.79 13.97 -7.94
C ASP A 341 -16.21 14.32 -7.46
N VAL A 342 -16.65 15.53 -7.78
CA VAL A 342 -18.02 15.98 -7.55
C VAL A 342 -18.63 16.37 -8.88
N HIS A 343 -19.72 15.69 -9.26
CA HIS A 343 -20.44 16.03 -10.47
C HIS A 343 -21.30 17.28 -10.23
N ILE A 344 -21.08 18.32 -11.05
CA ILE A 344 -21.87 19.55 -11.06
C ILE A 344 -22.59 19.60 -12.40
N VAL A 345 -23.92 19.68 -12.36
CA VAL A 345 -24.77 19.70 -13.54
C VAL A 345 -25.47 21.05 -13.65
N PHE A 346 -25.16 21.79 -14.69
CA PHE A 346 -25.88 22.98 -15.07
C PHE A 346 -26.69 22.70 -16.34
N VAL A 347 -28.00 22.97 -16.29
CA VAL A 347 -28.90 22.76 -17.43
C VAL A 347 -29.74 24.01 -17.62
N GLU A 348 -29.70 24.57 -18.82
CA GLU A 348 -30.61 25.66 -19.24
C GLU A 348 -31.95 25.08 -19.69
N GLN A 349 -32.97 25.95 -19.84
CA GLN A 349 -34.32 25.56 -20.27
C GLN A 349 -34.30 24.73 -21.56
N ALA A 350 -33.57 25.17 -22.56
CA ALA A 350 -33.47 24.45 -23.85
C ALA A 350 -32.89 23.02 -23.68
N GLY A 351 -31.91 22.84 -22.80
CA GLY A 351 -31.36 21.53 -22.46
C GLY A 351 -32.38 20.65 -21.73
N LEU A 352 -33.15 21.22 -20.80
CA LEU A 352 -34.22 20.49 -20.11
C LEU A 352 -35.33 20.07 -21.09
N GLU A 353 -35.72 20.96 -22.04
CA GLU A 353 -36.68 20.59 -23.08
C GLU A 353 -36.18 19.45 -23.97
N ALA A 354 -34.92 19.50 -24.38
CA ALA A 354 -34.32 18.46 -25.23
C ALA A 354 -34.23 17.09 -24.56
N MET A 355 -34.03 17.02 -23.22
CA MET A 355 -33.82 15.79 -22.47
C MET A 355 -35.07 15.32 -21.70
N GLY A 356 -36.05 16.19 -21.50
CA GLY A 356 -37.17 15.95 -20.61
C GLY A 356 -37.98 14.70 -20.94
N ASP A 357 -38.30 14.49 -22.23
CA ASP A 357 -39.07 13.31 -22.66
C ASP A 357 -38.36 11.98 -22.36
N ALA A 358 -37.04 11.96 -22.49
CA ALA A 358 -36.27 10.76 -22.12
C ALA A 358 -36.32 10.47 -20.63
N VAL A 359 -36.19 11.53 -19.80
CA VAL A 359 -36.28 11.38 -18.33
C VAL A 359 -37.68 10.92 -17.92
N GLU A 360 -38.75 11.53 -18.47
CA GLU A 360 -40.14 11.15 -18.16
C GLU A 360 -40.44 9.72 -18.59
N THR A 361 -39.92 9.29 -19.75
CA THR A 361 -40.09 7.91 -20.25
C THR A 361 -39.41 6.90 -19.35
N LEU A 362 -38.15 7.16 -18.96
CA LEU A 362 -37.38 6.25 -18.10
C LEU A 362 -37.99 6.21 -16.69
N ALA A 363 -38.27 7.36 -16.11
CA ALA A 363 -38.88 7.43 -14.79
C ALA A 363 -40.26 6.74 -14.74
N GLY A 364 -41.04 6.88 -15.83
CA GLY A 364 -42.33 6.18 -15.96
C GLY A 364 -42.15 4.65 -16.04
N ALA A 365 -41.17 4.17 -16.79
CA ALA A 365 -40.84 2.75 -16.87
C ALA A 365 -40.36 2.15 -15.54
N GLU A 366 -39.69 2.96 -14.72
CA GLU A 366 -39.22 2.60 -13.38
C GLU A 366 -40.29 2.77 -12.29
N GLY A 367 -41.48 3.36 -12.62
CA GLY A 367 -42.51 3.67 -11.64
C GLY A 367 -42.17 4.83 -10.69
N LEU A 368 -41.22 5.70 -11.09
CA LEU A 368 -40.74 6.84 -10.30
C LEU A 368 -41.49 8.14 -10.68
N ASP A 369 -42.74 8.25 -10.35
CA ASP A 369 -43.64 9.35 -10.73
C ASP A 369 -43.13 10.74 -10.31
N ALA A 370 -42.49 10.85 -9.15
CA ALA A 370 -41.94 12.12 -8.66
C ALA A 370 -40.75 12.57 -9.53
N HIS A 371 -39.96 11.66 -10.08
CA HIS A 371 -38.87 11.98 -11.02
C HIS A 371 -39.45 12.56 -12.31
N ALA A 372 -40.45 11.89 -12.90
CA ALA A 372 -41.15 12.40 -14.08
C ALA A 372 -41.82 13.74 -13.80
N ALA A 373 -42.49 13.89 -12.65
CA ALA A 373 -43.13 15.13 -12.24
C ALA A 373 -42.15 16.29 -12.09
N SER A 374 -40.93 16.01 -11.60
CA SER A 374 -39.91 17.04 -11.46
C SER A 374 -39.51 17.71 -12.79
N ILE A 375 -39.57 16.96 -13.88
CA ILE A 375 -39.35 17.47 -15.24
C ILE A 375 -40.58 18.23 -15.73
N ARG A 376 -41.76 17.63 -15.67
CA ARG A 376 -43.03 18.24 -16.13
C ARG A 376 -43.28 19.61 -15.50
N LEU A 377 -43.08 19.72 -14.18
CA LEU A 377 -43.29 20.99 -13.47
C LEU A 377 -42.32 22.09 -13.92
N ARG A 378 -41.10 21.75 -14.28
CA ARG A 378 -40.10 22.71 -14.74
C ARG A 378 -40.33 23.12 -16.19
N ARG A 379 -40.81 22.21 -17.04
CA ARG A 379 -41.18 22.52 -18.44
C ARG A 379 -42.46 23.33 -18.52
N GLY A 380 -43.38 23.19 -17.56
CA GLY A 380 -44.62 23.98 -17.48
C GLY A 380 -44.52 25.27 -16.67
N ALA A 381 -43.38 25.58 -16.09
CA ALA A 381 -43.19 26.81 -15.33
C ALA A 381 -43.01 28.00 -16.26
N GLU A 382 -44.03 28.83 -16.42
CA GLU A 382 -43.88 30.16 -16.98
C GLU A 382 -43.02 31.03 -16.04
N ARG A 383 -42.16 31.87 -16.62
CA ARG A 383 -41.31 32.83 -15.88
C ARG A 383 -42.15 33.94 -15.25
#